data_a98fe4e051dfab644077866796cf4ca7
#
_entry.id   a98fe4e051dfab644077866796cf4ca7
#
_cell.length_a   1.000
_cell.length_b   1.000
_cell.length_c   1.000
_cell.angle_alpha   90.00
_cell.angle_beta   90.00
_cell.angle_gamma   90.00
#
_symmetry.space_group_name_H-M   'P 1'
#
loop_
_entity.id
_entity.type
_entity.pdbx_description
1 polymer ?
#
loop_
_entity_poly.entity_id
_entity_poly.type
_entity_poly.pdbx_seq_one_letter_code
_entity_poly.pdbx_strand_id
1 'polypeptide(L)'
;MEENNIEKRAQFSTNDLSHITEKFLEMKRLVEKSGISDHQVEKWIEDGKFPDPTYITPDRRKWFPPYMEILIRRSMENNTNPKVEFLKDAEKVLAKPGYVYRFGKVETTGTSPEDVENMWMDFKSGLYGACLRKPDPKSILDKGYLIRNIEKLLSKPEPENSQWCSALKETVNRLDAVEAQFTDYDRTRFGGTVSRDIFITNIKKEYRGIFPE
;
A
#
# COMPACT_ATOMS: atom_id res chain seq x y z
N MET A 1 13.21 -11.23 38.26
CA MET A 1 14.04 -11.11 37.03
C MET A 1 13.13 -10.61 35.94
N GLU A 2 13.06 -9.30 35.78
CA GLU A 2 12.28 -8.65 34.71
C GLU A 2 13.14 -8.71 33.45
N GLU A 3 12.71 -9.52 32.49
CA GLU A 3 13.31 -9.55 31.17
C GLU A 3 13.04 -8.23 30.48
N ASN A 4 14.11 -7.50 30.23
CA ASN A 4 14.18 -6.31 29.38
C ASN A 4 13.70 -6.66 27.97
N ASN A 5 12.41 -6.56 27.72
CA ASN A 5 11.84 -6.55 26.37
C ASN A 5 12.06 -5.15 25.77
N ILE A 6 13.32 -4.86 25.41
CA ILE A 6 13.63 -3.70 24.58
C ILE A 6 13.09 -4.03 23.20
N GLU A 7 11.85 -3.58 22.91
CA GLU A 7 11.36 -3.54 21.54
C GLU A 7 12.45 -2.91 20.66
N LYS A 8 13.02 -3.72 19.77
CA LYS A 8 13.96 -3.22 18.76
C LYS A 8 13.19 -2.24 17.90
N ARG A 9 13.25 -0.95 18.24
CA ARG A 9 12.71 0.10 17.37
C ARG A 9 13.41 -0.02 16.03
N ALA A 10 12.62 -0.16 14.97
CA ALA A 10 13.15 -0.20 13.63
C ALA A 10 14.03 1.04 13.39
N GLN A 11 15.28 0.82 12.98
CA GLN A 11 16.24 1.89 12.67
C GLN A 11 16.46 1.91 11.16
N PHE A 12 16.56 3.10 10.60
CA PHE A 12 16.86 3.27 9.18
C PHE A 12 18.32 2.97 8.89
N SER A 13 18.59 2.07 7.98
CA SER A 13 19.90 1.89 7.36
C SER A 13 20.14 2.95 6.27
N THR A 14 21.37 3.06 5.79
CA THR A 14 21.71 3.90 4.64
C THR A 14 20.92 3.51 3.39
N ASN A 15 20.68 2.21 3.17
CA ASN A 15 19.91 1.71 2.04
C ASN A 15 18.43 2.10 2.15
N ASP A 16 17.84 2.04 3.36
CA ASP A 16 16.47 2.50 3.59
C ASP A 16 16.33 4.00 3.27
N LEU A 17 17.26 4.81 3.75
CA LEU A 17 17.27 6.26 3.49
C LEU A 17 17.44 6.56 1.99
N SER A 18 18.32 5.83 1.29
CA SER A 18 18.48 5.96 -0.15
C SER A 18 17.18 5.63 -0.89
N HIS A 19 16.54 4.50 -0.54
CA HIS A 19 15.25 4.10 -1.10
C HIS A 19 14.18 5.18 -0.88
N ILE A 20 14.08 5.72 0.34
CA ILE A 20 13.07 6.75 0.67
C ILE A 20 13.31 8.01 -0.16
N THR A 21 14.55 8.50 -0.23
CA THR A 21 14.86 9.72 -0.98
C THR A 21 14.68 9.58 -2.48
N GLU A 22 14.82 8.37 -3.01
CA GLU A 22 14.63 8.07 -4.44
C GLU A 22 13.15 7.92 -4.82
N LYS A 23 12.35 7.26 -3.96
CA LYS A 23 10.99 6.83 -4.32
C LYS A 23 9.89 7.70 -3.74
N PHE A 24 10.18 8.53 -2.75
CA PHE A 24 9.18 9.34 -2.04
C PHE A 24 9.45 10.83 -2.20
N LEU A 25 8.42 11.62 -2.00
CA LEU A 25 8.50 13.08 -1.98
C LEU A 25 8.60 13.55 -0.53
N GLU A 26 9.65 14.30 -0.22
CA GLU A 26 9.71 15.07 1.01
C GLU A 26 8.58 16.10 1.04
N MET A 27 8.04 16.43 2.23
CA MET A 27 6.97 17.43 2.41
C MET A 27 7.23 18.71 1.62
N LYS A 28 8.43 19.27 1.74
CA LYS A 28 8.81 20.49 1.03
C LYS A 28 8.63 20.35 -0.49
N ARG A 29 9.12 19.26 -1.06
CA ARG A 29 8.99 19.00 -2.50
C ARG A 29 7.54 18.72 -2.92
N LEU A 30 6.77 18.07 -2.05
CA LEU A 30 5.35 17.79 -2.28
C LEU A 30 4.56 19.10 -2.41
N VAL A 31 4.76 20.05 -1.48
CA VAL A 31 4.05 21.33 -1.49
C VAL A 31 4.50 22.24 -2.63
N GLU A 32 5.80 22.28 -2.94
CA GLU A 32 6.34 23.01 -4.10
C GLU A 32 5.68 22.56 -5.41
N LYS A 33 5.57 21.23 -5.63
CA LYS A 33 4.95 20.65 -6.83
C LYS A 33 3.43 20.84 -6.89
N SER A 34 2.78 20.89 -5.75
CA SER A 34 1.31 20.96 -5.65
C SER A 34 0.79 22.40 -5.57
N GLY A 35 1.67 23.37 -5.33
CA GLY A 35 1.30 24.80 -5.24
C GLY A 35 0.49 25.17 -4.00
N ILE A 36 0.60 24.38 -2.92
CA ILE A 36 -0.05 24.65 -1.62
C ILE A 36 1.02 24.87 -0.55
N SER A 37 0.61 25.37 0.63
CA SER A 37 1.53 25.51 1.76
C SER A 37 1.65 24.22 2.56
N ASP A 38 2.79 24.02 3.22
CA ASP A 38 3.01 22.97 4.20
C ASP A 38 2.00 23.04 5.36
N HIS A 39 1.67 24.25 5.82
CA HIS A 39 0.62 24.47 6.83
C HIS A 39 -0.74 23.90 6.38
N GLN A 40 -1.11 24.02 5.12
CA GLN A 40 -2.36 23.44 4.61
C GLN A 40 -2.32 21.92 4.61
N VAL A 41 -1.19 21.29 4.27
CA VAL A 41 -1.03 19.83 4.33
C VAL A 41 -1.09 19.34 5.79
N GLU A 42 -0.37 20.01 6.71
CA GLU A 42 -0.41 19.69 8.14
C GLU A 42 -1.83 19.78 8.68
N LYS A 43 -2.55 20.85 8.37
CA LYS A 43 -3.95 21.00 8.76
C LYS A 43 -4.83 19.88 8.21
N TRP A 44 -4.63 19.46 6.97
CA TRP A 44 -5.38 18.33 6.41
C TRP A 44 -5.06 17.00 7.10
N ILE A 45 -3.80 16.79 7.53
CA ILE A 45 -3.41 15.61 8.33
C ILE A 45 -4.14 15.64 9.68
N GLU A 46 -4.08 16.76 10.40
CA GLU A 46 -4.76 16.97 11.69
C GLU A 46 -6.28 16.76 11.58
N ASP A 47 -6.90 17.30 10.54
CA ASP A 47 -8.33 17.16 10.24
C ASP A 47 -8.71 15.73 9.75
N GLY A 48 -7.75 14.82 9.55
CA GLY A 48 -7.97 13.49 8.97
C GLY A 48 -8.39 13.51 7.49
N LYS A 49 -8.03 14.56 6.75
CA LYS A 49 -8.32 14.78 5.32
C LYS A 49 -7.14 14.46 4.40
N PHE A 50 -5.99 14.14 4.97
CA PHE A 50 -4.79 13.70 4.28
C PHE A 50 -4.12 12.57 5.08
N PRO A 51 -3.44 11.62 4.43
CA PRO A 51 -2.81 10.53 5.16
C PRO A 51 -1.57 11.01 5.93
N ASP A 52 -1.24 10.26 6.97
CA ASP A 52 0.02 10.38 7.68
C ASP A 52 1.20 10.13 6.73
N PRO A 53 2.38 10.70 7.00
CA PRO A 53 3.57 10.41 6.21
C PRO A 53 3.90 8.92 6.27
N THR A 54 4.28 8.34 5.12
CA THR A 54 4.74 6.95 5.06
C THR A 54 6.00 6.73 5.87
N TYR A 55 6.91 7.72 5.84
CA TYR A 55 8.10 7.72 6.68
C TYR A 55 8.31 9.07 7.36
N ILE A 56 8.87 9.00 8.57
CA ILE A 56 9.45 10.14 9.27
C ILE A 56 10.89 9.73 9.56
N THR A 57 11.85 10.36 8.90
CA THR A 57 13.28 10.06 9.03
C THR A 57 13.85 10.64 10.34
N PRO A 58 15.04 10.19 10.82
CA PRO A 58 15.62 10.65 12.09
C PRO A 58 15.82 12.17 12.18
N ASP A 59 16.02 12.84 11.06
CA ASP A 59 16.07 14.30 10.94
C ASP A 59 14.70 14.97 10.90
N ARG A 60 13.62 14.22 11.24
CA ARG A 60 12.22 14.64 11.30
C ARG A 60 11.59 15.06 9.97
N ARG A 61 12.20 14.75 8.84
CA ARG A 61 11.57 14.98 7.53
C ARG A 61 10.45 13.97 7.29
N LYS A 62 9.35 14.46 6.72
CA LYS A 62 8.15 13.69 6.38
C LYS A 62 8.15 13.34 4.89
N TRP A 63 7.90 12.07 4.57
CA TRP A 63 7.98 11.53 3.23
C TRP A 63 6.68 10.87 2.81
N PHE A 64 6.23 11.19 1.61
CA PHE A 64 4.95 10.77 1.05
C PHE A 64 5.15 10.09 -0.31
N PRO A 65 4.29 9.11 -0.68
CA PRO A 65 4.29 8.57 -2.03
C PRO A 65 3.99 9.65 -3.07
N PRO A 66 4.54 9.57 -4.29
CA PRO A 66 4.26 10.53 -5.37
C PRO A 66 2.76 10.68 -5.70
N TYR A 67 1.95 9.67 -5.42
CA TYR A 67 0.50 9.72 -5.61
C TYR A 67 -0.17 10.86 -4.80
N MET A 68 0.42 11.29 -3.70
CA MET A 68 -0.12 12.40 -2.89
C MET A 68 -0.14 13.72 -3.64
N GLU A 69 0.83 13.97 -4.51
CA GLU A 69 0.83 15.14 -5.40
C GLU A 69 -0.42 15.16 -6.30
N ILE A 70 -0.78 13.99 -6.84
CA ILE A 70 -1.97 13.85 -7.71
C ILE A 70 -3.25 14.14 -6.93
N LEU A 71 -3.38 13.61 -5.70
CA LEU A 71 -4.54 13.85 -4.85
C LEU A 71 -4.68 15.33 -4.49
N ILE A 72 -3.59 15.99 -4.10
CA ILE A 72 -3.60 17.40 -3.76
C ILE A 72 -4.04 18.24 -4.96
N ARG A 73 -3.42 18.03 -6.12
CA ARG A 73 -3.72 18.79 -7.34
C ARG A 73 -5.21 18.66 -7.72
N ARG A 74 -5.75 17.43 -7.74
CA ARG A 74 -7.17 17.20 -8.02
C ARG A 74 -8.08 17.87 -6.99
N SER A 75 -7.68 17.89 -5.73
CA SER A 75 -8.42 18.56 -4.66
C SER A 75 -8.50 20.06 -4.91
N MET A 76 -7.41 20.67 -5.36
CA MET A 76 -7.37 22.10 -5.70
C MET A 76 -8.22 22.41 -6.94
N GLU A 77 -8.09 21.61 -8.00
CA GLU A 77 -8.87 21.74 -9.23
C GLU A 77 -10.39 21.65 -8.99
N ASN A 78 -10.80 20.76 -8.07
CA ASN A 78 -12.21 20.48 -7.75
C ASN A 78 -12.74 21.29 -6.55
N ASN A 79 -11.93 22.16 -5.96
CA ASN A 79 -12.26 22.88 -4.72
C ASN A 79 -12.76 21.96 -3.59
N THR A 80 -12.02 20.86 -3.37
CA THR A 80 -12.32 19.81 -2.39
C THR A 80 -11.11 19.59 -1.47
N ASN A 81 -11.00 18.40 -0.88
CA ASN A 81 -9.82 17.95 -0.15
C ASN A 81 -9.42 16.52 -0.57
N PRO A 82 -8.19 16.06 -0.26
CA PRO A 82 -7.68 14.77 -0.66
C PRO A 82 -8.55 13.57 -0.24
N LYS A 83 -9.18 13.61 0.94
CA LYS A 83 -10.12 12.57 1.36
C LYS A 83 -11.29 12.43 0.38
N VAL A 84 -11.92 13.55 0.02
CA VAL A 84 -13.06 13.54 -0.92
C VAL A 84 -12.67 12.96 -2.27
N GLU A 85 -11.51 13.33 -2.80
CA GLU A 85 -11.05 12.80 -4.09
C GLU A 85 -10.71 11.30 -4.01
N PHE A 86 -10.12 10.85 -2.90
CA PHE A 86 -9.87 9.43 -2.67
C PHE A 86 -11.18 8.62 -2.58
N LEU A 87 -12.16 9.11 -1.81
CA LEU A 87 -13.45 8.43 -1.63
C LEU A 87 -14.22 8.31 -2.96
N LYS A 88 -14.22 9.35 -3.79
CA LYS A 88 -14.81 9.30 -5.14
C LYS A 88 -14.19 8.19 -6.01
N ASP A 89 -12.88 8.01 -5.93
CA ASP A 89 -12.20 6.95 -6.67
C ASP A 89 -12.47 5.57 -6.05
N ALA A 90 -12.53 5.46 -4.73
CA ALA A 90 -12.88 4.23 -4.03
C ALA A 90 -14.28 3.74 -4.41
N GLU A 91 -15.28 4.62 -4.39
CA GLU A 91 -16.66 4.33 -4.83
C GLU A 91 -16.69 3.76 -6.25
N LYS A 92 -16.00 4.43 -7.20
CA LYS A 92 -15.94 3.98 -8.60
C LYS A 92 -15.33 2.58 -8.76
N VAL A 93 -14.36 2.23 -7.96
CA VAL A 93 -13.70 0.93 -8.05
C VAL A 93 -14.53 -0.14 -7.35
N LEU A 94 -15.08 0.13 -6.18
CA LEU A 94 -15.95 -0.79 -5.43
C LEU A 94 -17.26 -1.10 -6.15
N ALA A 95 -17.75 -0.18 -6.99
CA ALA A 95 -18.92 -0.42 -7.84
C ALA A 95 -18.69 -1.51 -8.92
N LYS A 96 -17.44 -1.90 -9.20
CA LYS A 96 -17.13 -2.93 -10.19
C LYS A 96 -17.33 -4.33 -9.62
N PRO A 97 -17.96 -5.26 -10.36
CA PRO A 97 -18.10 -6.64 -9.92
C PRO A 97 -16.77 -7.28 -9.56
N GLY A 98 -16.74 -8.07 -8.50
CA GLY A 98 -15.57 -8.83 -8.05
C GLY A 98 -14.64 -8.11 -7.10
N TYR A 99 -14.82 -6.80 -6.85
CA TYR A 99 -14.10 -6.12 -5.80
C TYR A 99 -14.82 -6.22 -4.46
N VAL A 100 -14.07 -6.62 -3.45
CA VAL A 100 -14.49 -6.68 -2.05
C VAL A 100 -13.43 -5.99 -1.23
N TYR A 101 -13.82 -5.01 -0.41
CA TYR A 101 -12.90 -4.42 0.54
C TYR A 101 -12.87 -5.27 1.81
N ARG A 102 -11.67 -5.58 2.30
CA ARG A 102 -11.46 -6.32 3.53
C ARG A 102 -10.87 -5.38 4.57
N PHE A 103 -11.61 -5.16 5.65
CA PHE A 103 -11.16 -4.42 6.82
C PHE A 103 -10.87 -5.43 7.94
N GLY A 104 -9.60 -5.55 8.32
CA GLY A 104 -9.17 -6.57 9.29
C GLY A 104 -9.51 -7.99 8.82
N LYS A 105 -10.38 -8.69 9.55
CA LYS A 105 -10.87 -10.03 9.22
C LYS A 105 -12.27 -10.05 8.60
N VAL A 106 -12.91 -8.89 8.48
CA VAL A 106 -14.28 -8.78 7.97
C VAL A 106 -14.23 -8.59 6.45
N GLU A 107 -14.93 -9.45 5.72
CA GLU A 107 -15.19 -9.24 4.29
C GLU A 107 -16.45 -8.41 4.14
N THR A 108 -16.31 -7.27 3.47
CA THR A 108 -17.44 -6.44 3.07
C THR A 108 -17.71 -6.67 1.59
N THR A 109 -18.98 -6.72 1.20
CA THR A 109 -19.40 -6.91 -0.19
C THR A 109 -20.19 -5.70 -0.66
N GLY A 110 -19.73 -5.07 -1.74
CA GLY A 110 -20.44 -3.98 -2.38
C GLY A 110 -19.91 -2.58 -2.05
N THR A 111 -20.66 -1.59 -2.43
CA THR A 111 -20.35 -0.15 -2.30
C THR A 111 -21.15 0.48 -1.16
N SER A 112 -21.05 -0.02 0.06
CA SER A 112 -21.64 0.73 1.16
C SER A 112 -20.78 1.98 1.46
N PRO A 113 -21.37 3.09 1.93
CA PRO A 113 -20.59 4.24 2.40
C PRO A 113 -19.62 3.88 3.49
N GLU A 114 -19.93 2.87 4.31
CA GLU A 114 -19.08 2.34 5.36
C GLU A 114 -17.81 1.66 4.79
N ASP A 115 -17.93 0.87 3.73
CA ASP A 115 -16.79 0.23 3.05
C ASP A 115 -15.80 1.25 2.51
N VAL A 116 -16.32 2.31 1.91
CA VAL A 116 -15.54 3.40 1.34
C VAL A 116 -14.80 4.17 2.45
N GLU A 117 -15.50 4.47 3.55
CA GLU A 117 -14.90 5.17 4.71
C GLU A 117 -13.85 4.29 5.41
N ASN A 118 -14.08 2.98 5.56
CA ASN A 118 -13.11 2.04 6.12
C ASN A 118 -11.84 1.97 5.26
N MET A 119 -11.95 1.99 3.94
CA MET A 119 -10.78 2.07 3.05
C MET A 119 -9.98 3.36 3.28
N TRP A 120 -10.66 4.49 3.49
CA TRP A 120 -9.99 5.74 3.86
C TRP A 120 -9.27 5.64 5.20
N MET A 121 -9.91 5.05 6.22
CA MET A 121 -9.30 4.90 7.55
C MET A 121 -8.00 4.08 7.49
N ASP A 122 -7.95 3.02 6.69
CA ASP A 122 -6.73 2.26 6.46
C ASP A 122 -5.68 3.07 5.68
N PHE A 123 -6.10 3.75 4.61
CA PHE A 123 -5.22 4.58 3.80
C PHE A 123 -4.61 5.73 4.60
N LYS A 124 -5.39 6.34 5.49
CA LYS A 124 -4.97 7.47 6.33
C LYS A 124 -3.77 7.16 7.21
N SER A 125 -3.55 5.90 7.58
CA SER A 125 -2.37 5.49 8.36
C SER A 125 -1.03 5.73 7.65
N GLY A 126 -1.02 6.04 6.35
CA GLY A 126 0.18 6.22 5.54
C GLY A 126 0.91 4.91 5.17
N LEU A 127 0.53 3.77 5.75
CA LEU A 127 1.24 2.50 5.59
C LEU A 127 1.15 1.93 4.17
N TYR A 128 0.07 2.20 3.45
CA TYR A 128 -0.07 1.78 2.04
C TYR A 128 1.01 2.38 1.12
N GLY A 129 1.60 3.51 1.51
CA GLY A 129 2.73 4.10 0.78
C GLY A 129 3.95 3.19 0.72
N ALA A 130 4.23 2.41 1.77
CA ALA A 130 5.32 1.44 1.79
C ALA A 130 4.97 0.14 1.03
N CYS A 131 3.69 -0.22 0.98
CA CYS A 131 3.24 -1.50 0.44
C CYS A 131 2.98 -1.48 -1.07
N LEU A 132 2.63 -0.33 -1.64
CA LEU A 132 2.13 -0.19 -3.00
C LEU A 132 2.97 0.79 -3.82
N ARG A 133 3.23 0.44 -5.08
CA ARG A 133 3.90 1.37 -6.03
C ARG A 133 3.10 2.65 -6.25
N LYS A 134 1.77 2.52 -6.25
CA LYS A 134 0.82 3.63 -6.30
C LYS A 134 -0.31 3.32 -5.33
N PRO A 135 -0.38 3.96 -4.16
CA PRO A 135 -1.37 3.65 -3.13
C PRO A 135 -2.73 4.32 -3.43
N ASP A 136 -3.29 4.08 -4.60
CA ASP A 136 -4.64 4.49 -4.96
C ASP A 136 -5.69 3.42 -4.61
N PRO A 137 -6.99 3.74 -4.57
CA PRO A 137 -8.04 2.78 -4.24
C PRO A 137 -8.04 1.52 -5.09
N LYS A 138 -7.71 1.64 -6.38
CA LYS A 138 -7.63 0.49 -7.29
C LYS A 138 -6.50 -0.46 -6.88
N SER A 139 -5.32 0.06 -6.60
CA SER A 139 -4.16 -0.75 -6.21
C SER A 139 -4.36 -1.42 -4.85
N ILE A 140 -5.04 -0.74 -3.91
CA ILE A 140 -5.42 -1.32 -2.61
C ILE A 140 -6.33 -2.54 -2.81
N LEU A 141 -7.36 -2.40 -3.63
CA LEU A 141 -8.31 -3.49 -3.93
C LEU A 141 -7.67 -4.60 -4.77
N ASP A 142 -6.89 -4.25 -5.80
CA ASP A 142 -6.16 -5.22 -6.62
C ASP A 142 -5.24 -6.08 -5.76
N LYS A 143 -4.49 -5.50 -4.82
CA LYS A 143 -3.63 -6.24 -3.90
C LYS A 143 -4.43 -7.28 -3.11
N GLY A 144 -5.52 -6.86 -2.46
CA GLY A 144 -6.36 -7.77 -1.68
C GLY A 144 -6.99 -8.87 -2.53
N TYR A 145 -7.50 -8.52 -3.72
CA TYR A 145 -8.07 -9.48 -4.66
C TYR A 145 -7.04 -10.52 -5.15
N LEU A 146 -5.84 -10.07 -5.53
CA LEU A 146 -4.78 -10.93 -6.04
C LEU A 146 -4.25 -11.87 -4.96
N ILE A 147 -4.06 -11.40 -3.72
CA ILE A 147 -3.67 -12.24 -2.59
C ILE A 147 -4.69 -13.36 -2.37
N ARG A 148 -5.99 -13.05 -2.33
CA ARG A 148 -7.05 -14.07 -2.18
C ARG A 148 -7.04 -15.10 -3.30
N ASN A 149 -6.81 -14.66 -4.54
CA ASN A 149 -6.72 -15.59 -5.67
C ASN A 149 -5.51 -16.52 -5.56
N ILE A 150 -4.38 -16.02 -5.10
CA ILE A 150 -3.19 -16.83 -4.81
C ILE A 150 -3.50 -17.84 -3.70
N GLU A 151 -4.07 -17.40 -2.58
CA GLU A 151 -4.46 -18.28 -1.47
C GLU A 151 -5.41 -19.39 -1.94
N LYS A 152 -6.38 -19.05 -2.80
CA LYS A 152 -7.31 -20.02 -3.39
C LYS A 152 -6.59 -21.03 -4.29
N LEU A 153 -5.67 -20.60 -5.14
CA LEU A 153 -4.88 -21.49 -5.97
C LEU A 153 -4.00 -22.43 -5.12
N LEU A 154 -3.36 -21.89 -4.08
CA LEU A 154 -2.48 -22.65 -3.19
C LEU A 154 -3.25 -23.55 -2.21
N SER A 155 -4.56 -23.37 -2.01
CA SER A 155 -5.36 -24.26 -1.17
C SER A 155 -5.53 -25.67 -1.78
N LYS A 156 -5.38 -25.79 -3.11
CA LYS A 156 -5.37 -27.05 -3.87
C LYS A 156 -4.32 -26.97 -4.97
N PRO A 157 -3.04 -27.17 -4.66
CA PRO A 157 -1.97 -27.08 -5.65
C PRO A 157 -2.06 -28.16 -6.72
N GLU A 158 -1.96 -27.77 -7.98
CA GLU A 158 -1.97 -28.67 -9.14
C GLU A 158 -0.80 -28.36 -10.09
N PRO A 159 0.45 -28.59 -9.68
CA PRO A 159 1.63 -28.16 -10.45
C PRO A 159 1.79 -28.85 -11.82
N GLU A 160 1.14 -29.99 -12.04
CA GLU A 160 1.09 -30.70 -13.33
C GLU A 160 0.00 -30.15 -14.27
N ASN A 161 -0.91 -29.32 -13.77
CA ASN A 161 -1.99 -28.71 -14.55
C ASN A 161 -1.53 -27.40 -15.17
N SER A 162 -1.42 -27.34 -16.49
CA SER A 162 -0.95 -26.15 -17.21
C SER A 162 -1.85 -24.91 -17.01
N GLN A 163 -3.16 -25.09 -16.81
CA GLN A 163 -4.09 -23.97 -16.54
C GLN A 163 -3.85 -23.40 -15.14
N TRP A 164 -3.66 -24.26 -14.15
CA TRP A 164 -3.32 -23.83 -12.78
C TRP A 164 -1.97 -23.09 -12.76
N CYS A 165 -0.94 -23.62 -13.45
CA CYS A 165 0.37 -22.99 -13.57
C CYS A 165 0.26 -21.60 -14.20
N SER A 166 -0.51 -21.48 -15.29
CA SER A 166 -0.73 -20.18 -15.96
C SER A 166 -1.46 -19.18 -15.07
N ALA A 167 -2.50 -19.62 -14.35
CA ALA A 167 -3.26 -18.79 -13.44
C ALA A 167 -2.40 -18.30 -12.26
N LEU A 168 -1.59 -19.18 -11.66
CA LEU A 168 -0.66 -18.80 -10.59
C LEU A 168 0.37 -17.79 -11.08
N LYS A 169 0.99 -18.06 -12.23
CA LYS A 169 1.99 -17.15 -12.84
C LYS A 169 1.41 -15.76 -13.10
N GLU A 170 0.26 -15.69 -13.74
CA GLU A 170 -0.41 -14.43 -14.03
C GLU A 170 -0.74 -13.67 -12.75
N THR A 171 -1.35 -14.33 -11.76
CA THR A 171 -1.79 -13.69 -10.54
C THR A 171 -0.61 -13.15 -9.72
N VAL A 172 0.46 -13.93 -9.57
CA VAL A 172 1.68 -13.51 -8.85
C VAL A 172 2.37 -12.36 -9.57
N ASN A 173 2.48 -12.40 -10.90
CA ASN A 173 3.10 -11.31 -11.66
C ASN A 173 2.28 -10.01 -11.59
N ARG A 174 0.96 -10.11 -11.59
CA ARG A 174 0.08 -8.94 -11.38
C ARG A 174 0.24 -8.37 -9.97
N LEU A 175 0.36 -9.21 -8.93
CA LEU A 175 0.64 -8.75 -7.58
C LEU A 175 2.01 -8.07 -7.49
N ASP A 176 3.03 -8.62 -8.13
CA ASP A 176 4.38 -8.04 -8.20
C ASP A 176 4.39 -6.66 -8.87
N ALA A 177 3.53 -6.45 -9.87
CA ALA A 177 3.37 -5.16 -10.53
C ALA A 177 2.67 -4.11 -9.64
N VAL A 178 1.85 -4.52 -8.69
CA VAL A 178 1.11 -3.64 -7.77
C VAL A 178 1.92 -3.31 -6.51
N GLU A 179 2.59 -4.31 -5.93
CA GLU A 179 3.34 -4.14 -4.68
C GLU A 179 4.68 -3.44 -4.88
N ALA A 180 5.01 -2.55 -3.94
CA ALA A 180 6.33 -1.95 -3.84
C ALA A 180 7.37 -2.94 -3.28
N GLN A 181 8.64 -2.60 -3.42
CA GLN A 181 9.73 -3.27 -2.69
C GLN A 181 9.71 -2.78 -1.24
N PHE A 182 9.74 -3.71 -0.30
CA PHE A 182 9.88 -3.38 1.12
C PHE A 182 11.34 -3.24 1.49
N THR A 183 11.65 -2.24 2.28
CA THR A 183 12.96 -2.06 2.90
C THR A 183 13.12 -2.99 4.12
N ASP A 184 14.31 -3.09 4.69
CA ASP A 184 14.53 -3.83 5.94
C ASP A 184 13.85 -3.12 7.12
N TYR A 185 13.81 -1.78 7.08
CA TYR A 185 13.02 -0.99 8.02
C TYR A 185 11.53 -1.35 7.95
N ASP A 186 10.95 -1.46 6.74
CA ASP A 186 9.55 -1.84 6.57
C ASP A 186 9.28 -3.24 7.12
N ARG A 187 10.14 -4.21 6.81
CA ARG A 187 9.99 -5.57 7.35
C ARG A 187 9.97 -5.55 8.87
N THR A 188 10.90 -4.82 9.48
CA THR A 188 10.96 -4.72 10.95
C THR A 188 9.70 -4.11 11.54
N ARG A 189 9.21 -2.99 11.00
CA ARG A 189 8.02 -2.32 11.53
C ARG A 189 6.72 -3.08 11.27
N PHE A 190 6.68 -3.96 10.25
CA PHE A 190 5.55 -4.84 9.95
C PHE A 190 5.64 -6.22 10.61
N GLY A 191 6.55 -6.43 11.54
CA GLY A 191 6.67 -7.68 12.30
C GLY A 191 7.50 -8.77 11.60
N GLY A 192 8.37 -8.40 10.67
CA GLY A 192 9.36 -9.27 10.04
C GLY A 192 8.94 -9.88 8.71
N THR A 193 7.69 -10.31 8.56
CA THR A 193 7.21 -10.93 7.33
C THR A 193 6.16 -10.05 6.65
N VAL A 194 6.38 -9.73 5.38
CA VAL A 194 5.48 -8.88 4.59
C VAL A 194 4.81 -9.68 3.47
N SER A 195 3.70 -9.17 2.95
CA SER A 195 2.92 -9.83 1.88
C SER A 195 3.75 -10.19 0.65
N ARG A 196 4.70 -9.33 0.26
CA ARG A 196 5.60 -9.56 -0.87
C ARG A 196 6.47 -10.81 -0.66
N ASP A 197 6.97 -11.01 0.54
CA ASP A 197 7.81 -12.17 0.86
C ASP A 197 6.97 -13.46 0.78
N ILE A 198 5.73 -13.44 1.30
CA ILE A 198 4.82 -14.59 1.32
C ILE A 198 4.31 -14.92 -0.08
N PHE A 199 3.71 -13.93 -0.76
CA PHE A 199 2.88 -14.18 -1.96
C PHE A 199 3.62 -13.95 -3.28
N ILE A 200 4.85 -13.43 -3.25
CA ILE A 200 5.65 -13.24 -4.45
C ILE A 200 6.97 -13.99 -4.35
N THR A 201 7.84 -13.61 -3.40
CA THR A 201 9.21 -14.13 -3.33
C THR A 201 9.24 -15.63 -3.05
N ASN A 202 8.52 -16.07 -2.01
CA ASN A 202 8.50 -17.49 -1.63
C ASN A 202 7.81 -18.35 -2.70
N ILE A 203 6.72 -17.87 -3.30
CA ILE A 203 6.01 -18.60 -4.37
C ILE A 203 6.90 -18.75 -5.61
N LYS A 204 7.54 -17.68 -6.05
CA LYS A 204 8.49 -17.75 -7.18
C LYS A 204 9.64 -18.72 -6.90
N LYS A 205 10.10 -18.78 -5.65
CA LYS A 205 11.14 -19.71 -5.22
C LYS A 205 10.66 -21.16 -5.17
N GLU A 206 9.45 -21.41 -4.66
CA GLU A 206 8.86 -22.75 -4.54
C GLU A 206 8.50 -23.34 -5.90
N TYR A 207 7.90 -22.53 -6.77
CA TYR A 207 7.44 -22.96 -8.11
C TYR A 207 8.37 -22.49 -9.24
N ARG A 208 9.70 -22.69 -9.10
CA ARG A 208 10.72 -22.21 -10.08
C ARG A 208 10.44 -22.65 -11.51
N GLY A 209 9.85 -23.82 -11.72
CA GLY A 209 9.48 -24.30 -13.07
C GLY A 209 8.42 -23.43 -13.76
N ILE A 210 7.60 -22.72 -12.97
CA ILE A 210 6.56 -21.79 -13.48
C ILE A 210 7.16 -20.38 -13.67
N PHE A 211 8.14 -20.01 -12.86
CA PHE A 211 8.79 -18.68 -12.85
C PHE A 211 10.28 -18.82 -13.22
N PRO A 212 10.64 -19.07 -14.48
CA PRO A 212 12.04 -19.05 -14.89
C PRO A 212 12.64 -17.64 -14.68
N GLU A 213 13.92 -17.60 -14.30
CA GLU A 213 14.72 -16.37 -14.13
C GLU A 213 14.92 -15.65 -15.47
#